data_70eefc95737d13aa38d79deb2197c235
#
_entry.id   70eefc95737d13aa38d79deb2197c235
#
_cell.length_a   1.000
_cell.length_b   1.000
_cell.length_c   1.000
_cell.angle_alpha   90.00
_cell.angle_beta   90.00
_cell.angle_gamma   90.00
#
_symmetry.space_group_name_H-M   'P 1'
#
loop_
_entity.id
_entity.type
_entity.pdbx_description
1 polymer ?
#
loop_
_entity_poly.entity_id
_entity_poly.type
_entity_poly.pdbx_seq_one_letter_code
_entity_poly.pdbx_strand_id
1 'polypeptide(L)'
;MRLFIHLAAGLLMTVCTVIPTAARQPALQDEARPAVPAAGAEGPAEDVFSEGTHPVRRLANGLTVLVLPDRRFPLVSMRLYVHAGSAYEQPEEAGISHMLEHMVFKGTEKRPRGQAAADVEKAGGYLNAATSFDYTVYLVDMTREHWKTGLDVLRDMAFHPSLDPAELEAEKDVVIAELKRGEDDPGRRLFRMTQQDALRGTPYERPIIGFESTVRALSAEKIRAYIDRLYQPQSMLLVLCGDV
;
A
#
# COMPACT_ATOMS: atom_id res chain seq x y z
N MET A 1 50.99 -47.74 -19.90
CA MET A 1 52.01 -46.80 -20.39
C MET A 1 51.60 -45.42 -19.86
N ARG A 2 52.33 -44.91 -18.82
CA ARG A 2 52.50 -43.54 -18.28
C ARG A 2 51.22 -42.69 -18.18
N LEU A 3 50.53 -42.56 -17.06
CA LEU A 3 50.78 -41.79 -15.83
C LEU A 3 51.21 -40.32 -16.07
N PHE A 4 50.30 -39.39 -15.90
CA PHE A 4 50.61 -38.00 -15.50
C PHE A 4 49.62 -37.56 -14.42
N ILE A 5 50.14 -37.48 -13.20
CA ILE A 5 49.59 -36.83 -12.03
C ILE A 5 49.92 -35.33 -12.16
N HIS A 6 48.94 -34.44 -12.09
CA HIS A 6 49.23 -33.03 -11.80
C HIS A 6 48.48 -32.62 -10.53
N LEU A 7 49.28 -32.28 -9.53
CA LEU A 7 48.95 -31.58 -8.30
C LEU A 7 48.30 -30.26 -8.65
N ALA A 8 47.15 -29.97 -8.06
CA ALA A 8 46.63 -28.62 -7.89
C ALA A 8 46.63 -28.29 -6.41
N ALA A 9 47.49 -27.36 -6.03
CA ALA A 9 47.69 -26.86 -4.68
C ALA A 9 46.42 -26.15 -4.19
N GLY A 10 46.02 -26.51 -2.96
CA GLY A 10 44.95 -25.83 -2.26
C GLY A 10 45.29 -24.40 -1.90
N LEU A 11 44.42 -23.48 -2.24
CA LEU A 11 44.38 -22.14 -1.66
C LEU A 11 43.29 -22.13 -0.60
N LEU A 12 43.69 -22.32 0.65
CA LEU A 12 42.86 -22.22 1.83
C LEU A 12 42.62 -20.70 2.05
N MET A 13 41.50 -20.15 1.58
CA MET A 13 41.06 -18.82 2.00
C MET A 13 40.45 -18.93 3.40
N THR A 14 41.20 -18.48 4.38
CA THR A 14 40.71 -18.23 5.75
C THR A 14 39.75 -17.06 5.68
N VAL A 15 38.45 -17.36 5.66
CA VAL A 15 37.41 -16.33 5.86
C VAL A 15 37.43 -15.93 7.33
N CYS A 16 37.99 -14.78 7.61
CA CYS A 16 37.96 -14.18 8.95
C CYS A 16 36.51 -13.71 9.19
N THR A 17 35.73 -14.51 9.94
CA THR A 17 34.41 -14.13 10.41
C THR A 17 34.57 -13.11 11.53
N VAL A 18 34.54 -11.81 11.17
CA VAL A 18 34.27 -10.76 12.14
C VAL A 18 32.75 -10.75 12.36
N ILE A 19 32.33 -11.35 13.47
CA ILE A 19 30.96 -11.20 13.96
C ILE A 19 30.91 -9.86 14.67
N PRO A 20 30.21 -8.83 14.15
CA PRO A 20 30.01 -7.63 14.93
C PRO A 20 29.03 -7.96 16.05
N THR A 21 29.48 -7.75 17.29
CA THR A 21 28.65 -7.75 18.48
C THR A 21 27.45 -6.84 18.23
N ALA A 22 26.26 -7.42 18.24
CA ALA A 22 25.01 -6.67 18.07
C ALA A 22 24.92 -5.60 19.17
N ALA A 23 25.21 -4.37 18.81
CA ALA A 23 24.84 -3.23 19.63
C ALA A 23 23.30 -3.22 19.67
N ARG A 24 22.73 -3.39 20.87
CA ARG A 24 21.30 -3.18 21.13
C ARG A 24 20.98 -1.76 20.67
N GLN A 25 20.22 -1.65 19.58
CA GLN A 25 19.59 -0.38 19.27
C GLN A 25 18.66 0.00 20.41
N PRO A 26 18.71 1.25 20.88
CA PRO A 26 17.73 1.73 21.83
C PRO A 26 16.34 1.60 21.19
N ALA A 27 15.38 1.13 21.97
CA ALA A 27 13.97 1.12 21.57
C ALA A 27 13.62 2.52 21.06
N LEU A 28 13.05 2.59 19.87
CA LEU A 28 12.46 3.81 19.35
C LEU A 28 11.47 4.29 20.41
N GLN A 29 11.83 5.39 21.08
CA GLN A 29 10.94 6.04 22.02
C GLN A 29 9.69 6.43 21.22
N ASP A 30 8.55 6.03 21.76
CA ASP A 30 7.22 6.41 21.31
C ASP A 30 7.12 7.95 21.46
N GLU A 31 7.60 8.68 20.44
CA GLU A 31 7.38 10.12 20.38
C GLU A 31 5.87 10.31 20.23
N ALA A 32 5.26 10.80 21.28
CA ALA A 32 3.85 11.11 21.36
C ALA A 32 3.42 11.86 20.10
N ARG A 33 2.66 11.19 19.25
CA ARG A 33 2.04 11.76 18.06
C ARG A 33 1.28 13.03 18.46
N PRO A 34 1.47 14.17 17.81
CA PRO A 34 0.70 15.37 18.14
C PRO A 34 -0.79 15.06 17.98
N ALA A 35 -1.57 15.45 18.97
CA ALA A 35 -3.02 15.26 19.00
C ALA A 35 -3.64 15.84 17.73
N VAL A 36 -4.48 15.04 17.07
CA VAL A 36 -5.25 15.48 15.88
C VAL A 36 -6.18 16.60 16.32
N PRO A 37 -6.11 17.82 15.74
CA PRO A 37 -7.08 18.86 16.04
C PRO A 37 -8.46 18.39 15.56
N ALA A 38 -9.48 18.64 16.38
CA ALA A 38 -10.86 18.31 16.08
C ALA A 38 -11.30 18.92 14.73
N ALA A 39 -12.00 18.11 13.93
CA ALA A 39 -12.58 18.55 12.66
C ALA A 39 -13.47 19.78 12.88
N GLY A 40 -13.08 20.95 12.37
CA GLY A 40 -13.88 22.15 12.53
C GLY A 40 -13.23 23.49 12.15
N ALA A 41 -12.00 23.52 11.67
CA ALA A 41 -11.38 24.78 11.23
C ALA A 41 -11.23 24.78 9.70
N GLU A 42 -12.13 25.45 8.99
CA GLU A 42 -11.91 25.86 7.60
C GLU A 42 -10.88 27.00 7.57
N GLY A 43 -9.60 26.64 7.65
CA GLY A 43 -8.49 27.55 7.40
C GLY A 43 -8.10 27.52 5.92
N PRO A 44 -7.44 28.56 5.39
CA PRO A 44 -6.91 28.55 4.03
C PRO A 44 -5.90 27.40 3.86
N ALA A 45 -5.88 26.78 2.67
CA ALA A 45 -4.88 25.77 2.33
C ALA A 45 -3.48 26.42 2.35
N GLU A 46 -2.54 25.77 3.03
CA GLU A 46 -1.14 26.24 3.06
C GLU A 46 -0.33 25.63 1.92
N ASP A 47 0.47 26.44 1.23
CA ASP A 47 1.44 25.96 0.25
C ASP A 47 2.64 25.37 1.01
N VAL A 48 2.78 24.04 0.96
CA VAL A 48 3.78 23.28 1.74
C VAL A 48 5.15 23.24 1.04
N PHE A 49 5.17 23.32 -0.30
CA PHE A 49 6.39 23.36 -1.11
C PHE A 49 6.24 24.34 -2.27
N SER A 50 7.14 25.31 -2.35
CA SER A 50 7.13 26.35 -3.38
C SER A 50 8.27 26.22 -4.42
N GLU A 51 9.08 25.17 -4.39
CA GLU A 51 10.25 25.04 -5.26
C GLU A 51 9.97 24.43 -6.65
N GLY A 52 8.73 24.17 -7.01
CA GLY A 52 8.34 23.58 -8.30
C GLY A 52 7.34 24.44 -9.07
N THR A 53 7.18 24.15 -10.35
CA THR A 53 6.17 24.76 -11.22
C THR A 53 4.73 24.38 -10.84
N HIS A 54 4.56 23.45 -9.88
CA HIS A 54 3.27 22.92 -9.45
C HIS A 54 3.14 23.01 -7.92
N PRO A 55 2.25 23.85 -7.39
CA PRO A 55 2.08 24.01 -5.96
C PRO A 55 1.50 22.73 -5.32
N VAL A 56 2.12 22.29 -4.25
CA VAL A 56 1.58 21.26 -3.36
C VAL A 56 0.83 21.99 -2.25
N ARG A 57 -0.45 21.68 -2.08
CA ARG A 57 -1.33 22.33 -1.10
C ARG A 57 -1.74 21.38 -0.01
N ARG A 58 -1.73 21.84 1.23
CA ARG A 58 -2.30 21.13 2.37
C ARG A 58 -3.64 21.72 2.73
N LEU A 59 -4.68 20.90 2.71
CA LEU A 59 -6.03 21.30 3.10
C LEU A 59 -6.15 21.41 4.64
N ALA A 60 -7.17 22.11 5.12
CA ALA A 60 -7.40 22.29 6.56
C ALA A 60 -7.53 20.97 7.35
N ASN A 61 -8.03 19.89 6.72
CA ASN A 61 -8.09 18.56 7.31
C ASN A 61 -6.76 17.78 7.26
N GLY A 62 -5.69 18.41 6.75
CA GLY A 62 -4.37 17.80 6.64
C GLY A 62 -4.09 17.03 5.35
N LEU A 63 -5.08 16.82 4.46
CA LEU A 63 -4.87 16.19 3.17
C LEU A 63 -3.92 17.02 2.30
N THR A 64 -2.86 16.37 1.79
CA THR A 64 -1.97 17.00 0.81
C THR A 64 -2.52 16.78 -0.60
N VAL A 65 -2.57 17.83 -1.41
CA VAL A 65 -3.07 17.78 -2.79
C VAL A 65 -2.02 18.35 -3.74
N LEU A 66 -1.74 17.62 -4.80
CA LEU A 66 -0.90 18.05 -5.92
C LEU A 66 -1.74 18.05 -7.20
N VAL A 67 -1.81 19.19 -7.88
CA VAL A 67 -2.50 19.33 -9.17
C VAL A 67 -1.49 19.63 -10.25
N LEU A 68 -1.47 18.80 -11.29
CA LEU A 68 -0.60 18.88 -12.46
C LEU A 68 -1.45 19.10 -13.71
N PRO A 69 -1.81 20.34 -14.07
CA PRO A 69 -2.65 20.61 -15.24
C PRO A 69 -1.93 20.23 -16.53
N ASP A 70 -2.56 19.39 -17.35
CA ASP A 70 -2.10 19.03 -18.69
C ASP A 70 -3.29 18.87 -19.64
N ARG A 71 -3.51 19.86 -20.49
CA ARG A 71 -4.66 19.93 -21.39
C ARG A 71 -4.42 19.35 -22.77
N ARG A 72 -3.32 18.64 -22.96
CA ARG A 72 -2.99 18.03 -24.26
C ARG A 72 -3.97 16.92 -24.64
N PHE A 73 -4.57 16.26 -23.65
CA PHE A 73 -5.58 15.22 -23.83
C PHE A 73 -6.74 15.45 -22.85
N PRO A 74 -7.99 15.14 -23.24
CA PRO A 74 -9.16 15.32 -22.35
C PRO A 74 -9.25 14.18 -21.33
N LEU A 75 -8.18 13.94 -20.59
CA LEU A 75 -8.05 12.88 -19.60
C LEU A 75 -7.58 13.46 -18.26
N VAL A 76 -8.03 12.84 -17.18
CA VAL A 76 -7.61 13.14 -15.80
C VAL A 76 -7.20 11.84 -15.13
N SER A 77 -5.95 11.80 -14.69
CA SER A 77 -5.38 10.72 -13.90
C SER A 77 -5.37 11.12 -12.44
N MET A 78 -5.95 10.30 -11.57
CA MET A 78 -6.08 10.56 -10.14
C MET A 78 -5.42 9.44 -9.35
N ARG A 79 -4.62 9.80 -8.35
CA ARG A 79 -3.94 8.86 -7.45
C ARG A 79 -4.13 9.34 -6.02
N LEU A 80 -4.73 8.51 -5.20
CA LEU A 80 -4.79 8.71 -3.76
C LEU A 80 -3.79 7.77 -3.10
N TYR A 81 -2.67 8.32 -2.66
CA TYR A 81 -1.69 7.62 -1.85
C TYR A 81 -2.07 7.72 -0.38
N VAL A 82 -2.05 6.60 0.28
CA VAL A 82 -2.22 6.50 1.74
C VAL A 82 -0.91 5.98 2.32
N HIS A 83 -0.33 6.68 3.29
CA HIS A 83 0.88 6.25 4.01
C HIS A 83 0.52 5.13 4.99
N ALA A 84 0.10 4.01 4.42
CA ALA A 84 -0.32 2.79 5.07
C ALA A 84 -0.06 1.63 4.12
N GLY A 85 0.80 0.73 4.52
CA GLY A 85 1.20 -0.46 3.77
C GLY A 85 1.67 -1.52 4.74
N SER A 86 2.23 -2.63 4.24
CA SER A 86 2.56 -3.78 5.09
C SER A 86 3.61 -3.50 6.17
N ALA A 87 4.43 -2.47 6.02
CA ALA A 87 5.39 -2.07 7.06
C ALA A 87 4.72 -1.47 8.31
N TYR A 88 3.48 -0.99 8.20
CA TYR A 88 2.71 -0.38 9.30
C TYR A 88 1.75 -1.36 9.99
N GLU A 89 1.75 -2.61 9.56
CA GLU A 89 0.95 -3.68 10.15
C GLU A 89 1.56 -4.18 11.45
N GLN A 90 0.72 -4.54 12.41
CA GLN A 90 1.19 -5.35 13.53
C GLN A 90 1.51 -6.78 13.04
N PRO A 91 2.41 -7.53 13.69
CA PRO A 91 2.76 -8.89 13.27
C PRO A 91 1.53 -9.81 13.09
N GLU A 92 0.51 -9.65 13.95
CA GLU A 92 -0.72 -10.46 13.95
C GLU A 92 -1.73 -10.01 12.88
N GLU A 93 -1.48 -8.85 12.25
CA GLU A 93 -2.28 -8.25 11.19
C GLU A 93 -1.63 -8.40 9.81
N ALA A 94 -0.51 -9.13 9.71
CA ALA A 94 0.23 -9.25 8.45
C ALA A 94 -0.67 -9.67 7.28
N GLY A 95 -0.70 -8.83 6.23
CA GLY A 95 -1.58 -8.98 5.06
C GLY A 95 -2.88 -8.16 5.12
N ILE A 96 -3.13 -7.38 6.19
CA ILE A 96 -4.37 -6.60 6.33
C ILE A 96 -4.45 -5.47 5.29
N SER A 97 -3.32 -4.84 4.92
CA SER A 97 -3.28 -3.81 3.87
C SER A 97 -3.69 -4.37 2.52
N HIS A 98 -3.16 -5.54 2.16
CA HIS A 98 -3.48 -6.22 0.92
C HIS A 98 -4.93 -6.74 0.92
N MET A 99 -5.40 -7.28 2.04
CA MET A 99 -6.80 -7.67 2.18
C MET A 99 -7.74 -6.46 2.03
N LEU A 100 -7.40 -5.30 2.59
CA LEU A 100 -8.19 -4.08 2.41
C LEU A 100 -8.22 -3.65 0.93
N GLU A 101 -7.10 -3.75 0.22
CA GLU A 101 -7.05 -3.51 -1.23
C GLU A 101 -8.08 -4.38 -1.98
N HIS A 102 -8.21 -5.65 -1.66
CA HIS A 102 -9.22 -6.52 -2.24
C HIS A 102 -10.65 -6.10 -1.83
N MET A 103 -10.84 -5.80 -0.56
CA MET A 103 -12.17 -5.50 0.00
C MET A 103 -12.79 -4.20 -0.51
N VAL A 104 -11.99 -3.19 -0.88
CA VAL A 104 -12.54 -1.92 -1.42
C VAL A 104 -13.29 -2.10 -2.74
N PHE A 105 -13.05 -3.19 -3.47
CA PHE A 105 -13.79 -3.55 -4.70
C PHE A 105 -15.06 -4.37 -4.42
N LYS A 106 -15.26 -4.83 -3.19
CA LYS A 106 -16.41 -5.66 -2.81
C LYS A 106 -17.64 -4.84 -2.39
N GLY A 107 -17.57 -3.54 -2.48
CA GLY A 107 -18.64 -2.60 -2.23
C GLY A 107 -18.28 -1.55 -1.20
N THR A 108 -19.09 -0.50 -1.18
CA THR A 108 -19.00 0.60 -0.24
C THR A 108 -20.37 0.85 0.39
N GLU A 109 -20.45 1.78 1.33
CA GLU A 109 -21.73 2.18 1.94
C GLU A 109 -22.73 2.72 0.89
N LYS A 110 -22.23 3.33 -0.20
CA LYS A 110 -23.07 3.92 -1.25
C LYS A 110 -23.20 3.03 -2.49
N ARG A 111 -22.20 2.19 -2.76
CA ARG A 111 -22.09 1.41 -3.99
C ARG A 111 -22.05 -0.08 -3.68
N PRO A 112 -23.04 -0.85 -4.11
CA PRO A 112 -22.97 -2.31 -3.97
C PRO A 112 -21.77 -2.87 -4.73
N ARG A 113 -21.40 -4.11 -4.45
CA ARG A 113 -20.31 -4.85 -5.11
C ARG A 113 -20.32 -4.65 -6.62
N GLY A 114 -19.17 -4.29 -7.18
CA GLY A 114 -18.96 -4.07 -8.61
C GLY A 114 -19.46 -2.72 -9.15
N GLN A 115 -20.26 -1.97 -8.39
CA GLN A 115 -20.82 -0.71 -8.86
C GLN A 115 -19.74 0.38 -9.04
N ALA A 116 -18.72 0.42 -8.17
CA ALA A 116 -17.61 1.38 -8.30
C ALA A 116 -16.86 1.19 -9.63
N ALA A 117 -16.54 -0.04 -9.99
CA ALA A 117 -15.93 -0.35 -11.28
C ALA A 117 -16.87 -0.02 -12.45
N ALA A 118 -18.14 -0.41 -12.35
CA ALA A 118 -19.14 -0.13 -13.39
C ALA A 118 -19.35 1.37 -13.63
N ASP A 119 -19.34 2.20 -12.58
CA ASP A 119 -19.48 3.67 -12.68
C ASP A 119 -18.28 4.27 -13.44
N VAL A 120 -17.07 3.76 -13.19
CA VAL A 120 -15.83 4.21 -13.87
C VAL A 120 -15.79 3.71 -15.31
N GLU A 121 -16.07 2.43 -15.56
CA GLU A 121 -16.03 1.81 -16.89
C GLU A 121 -17.08 2.41 -17.84
N LYS A 122 -18.31 2.66 -17.35
CA LYS A 122 -19.35 3.35 -18.10
C LYS A 122 -18.93 4.74 -18.62
N ALA A 123 -18.09 5.41 -17.86
CA ALA A 123 -17.55 6.72 -18.21
C ALA A 123 -16.24 6.63 -19.03
N GLY A 124 -15.87 5.43 -19.50
CA GLY A 124 -14.66 5.17 -20.28
C GLY A 124 -13.37 5.27 -19.45
N GLY A 125 -13.48 5.11 -18.14
CA GLY A 125 -12.36 5.20 -17.21
C GLY A 125 -11.74 3.85 -16.85
N TYR A 126 -10.72 3.91 -16.02
CA TYR A 126 -9.99 2.77 -15.45
C TYR A 126 -9.84 2.95 -13.94
N LEU A 127 -10.05 1.88 -13.19
CA LEU A 127 -9.97 1.85 -11.73
C LEU A 127 -9.06 0.70 -11.29
N ASN A 128 -8.14 0.98 -10.35
CA ASN A 128 -7.31 -0.05 -9.73
C ASN A 128 -6.83 0.40 -8.34
N ALA A 129 -6.19 -0.52 -7.61
CA ALA A 129 -5.45 -0.24 -6.38
C ALA A 129 -4.18 -1.09 -6.34
N ALA A 130 -3.22 -0.71 -5.50
CA ALA A 130 -2.01 -1.47 -5.27
C ALA A 130 -1.48 -1.20 -3.86
N THR A 131 -1.00 -2.25 -3.21
CA THR A 131 -0.36 -2.19 -1.89
C THR A 131 1.14 -2.41 -2.01
N SER A 132 1.90 -1.53 -1.32
CA SER A 132 3.35 -1.64 -1.16
C SER A 132 3.69 -1.80 0.33
N PHE A 133 4.98 -1.77 0.67
CA PHE A 133 5.43 -1.76 2.06
C PHE A 133 5.03 -0.48 2.77
N ASP A 134 5.25 0.67 2.13
CA ASP A 134 5.12 1.99 2.77
C ASP A 134 3.80 2.69 2.46
N TYR A 135 3.08 2.27 1.42
CA TYR A 135 1.85 2.92 1.00
C TYR A 135 0.88 1.96 0.33
N THR A 136 -0.38 2.35 0.33
CA THR A 136 -1.42 1.85 -0.57
C THR A 136 -1.83 2.97 -1.50
N VAL A 137 -2.01 2.68 -2.78
CA VAL A 137 -2.45 3.65 -3.78
C VAL A 137 -3.76 3.19 -4.42
N TYR A 138 -4.72 4.09 -4.48
CA TYR A 138 -5.95 3.95 -5.26
C TYR A 138 -5.83 4.83 -6.49
N LEU A 139 -6.14 4.29 -7.65
CA LEU A 139 -5.96 4.98 -8.91
C LEU A 139 -7.21 4.93 -9.78
N VAL A 140 -7.57 6.07 -10.33
CA VAL A 140 -8.65 6.22 -11.29
C VAL A 140 -8.18 7.11 -12.44
N ASP A 141 -8.35 6.63 -13.66
CA ASP A 141 -8.17 7.41 -14.87
C ASP A 141 -9.54 7.64 -15.50
N MET A 142 -9.88 8.89 -15.82
CA MET A 142 -11.19 9.28 -16.32
C MET A 142 -11.06 10.23 -17.51
N THR A 143 -12.13 10.35 -18.28
CA THR A 143 -12.29 11.49 -19.19
C THR A 143 -12.49 12.77 -18.37
N ARG A 144 -12.07 13.91 -18.93
CA ARG A 144 -12.25 15.24 -18.31
C ARG A 144 -13.70 15.51 -17.87
N GLU A 145 -14.67 15.01 -18.62
CA GLU A 145 -16.09 15.26 -18.33
C GLU A 145 -16.56 14.52 -17.05
N HIS A 146 -15.90 13.40 -16.72
CA HIS A 146 -16.33 12.50 -15.63
C HIS A 146 -15.35 12.41 -14.45
N TRP A 147 -14.29 13.22 -14.42
CA TRP A 147 -13.29 13.11 -13.34
C TRP A 147 -13.86 13.28 -11.94
N LYS A 148 -14.94 14.09 -11.76
CA LYS A 148 -15.59 14.25 -10.46
C LYS A 148 -16.23 12.95 -9.97
N THR A 149 -16.79 12.15 -10.88
CA THR A 149 -17.31 10.81 -10.57
C THR A 149 -16.17 9.91 -10.10
N GLY A 150 -15.02 9.92 -10.79
CA GLY A 150 -13.85 9.15 -10.38
C GLY A 150 -13.32 9.56 -9.01
N LEU A 151 -13.32 10.87 -8.70
CA LEU A 151 -12.90 11.36 -7.39
C LEU A 151 -13.86 10.91 -6.28
N ASP A 152 -15.19 10.91 -6.53
CA ASP A 152 -16.17 10.40 -5.58
C ASP A 152 -16.02 8.88 -5.36
N VAL A 153 -15.72 8.12 -6.42
CA VAL A 153 -15.42 6.68 -6.31
C VAL A 153 -14.17 6.45 -5.47
N LEU A 154 -13.06 7.15 -5.72
CA LEU A 154 -11.84 7.04 -4.93
C LEU A 154 -12.09 7.30 -3.44
N ARG A 155 -12.80 8.40 -3.14
CA ARG A 155 -13.16 8.75 -1.78
C ARG A 155 -14.00 7.65 -1.12
N ASP A 156 -15.01 7.18 -1.81
CA ASP A 156 -15.96 6.19 -1.28
C ASP A 156 -15.26 4.86 -0.99
N MET A 157 -14.41 4.39 -1.90
CA MET A 157 -13.62 3.17 -1.72
C MET A 157 -12.61 3.29 -0.56
N ALA A 158 -11.88 4.39 -0.48
CA ALA A 158 -10.82 4.54 0.51
C ALA A 158 -11.34 4.73 1.94
N PHE A 159 -12.50 5.40 2.12
CA PHE A 159 -12.99 5.79 3.44
C PHE A 159 -14.23 5.01 3.90
N HIS A 160 -15.01 4.45 2.97
CA HIS A 160 -16.32 3.87 3.27
C HIS A 160 -16.51 2.45 2.67
N PRO A 161 -15.49 1.55 2.69
CA PRO A 161 -15.70 0.18 2.25
C PRO A 161 -16.74 -0.49 3.15
N SER A 162 -17.61 -1.30 2.55
CA SER A 162 -18.69 -1.99 3.29
C SER A 162 -18.17 -3.03 4.26
N LEU A 163 -17.03 -3.68 3.93
CA LEU A 163 -16.40 -4.76 4.70
C LEU A 163 -17.40 -5.86 5.09
N ASP A 164 -18.24 -6.28 4.13
CA ASP A 164 -19.20 -7.35 4.35
C ASP A 164 -18.49 -8.63 4.81
N PRO A 165 -18.90 -9.25 5.95
CA PRO A 165 -18.23 -10.42 6.49
C PRO A 165 -18.25 -11.64 5.55
N ALA A 166 -19.31 -11.84 4.76
CA ALA A 166 -19.41 -12.96 3.84
C ALA A 166 -18.46 -12.76 2.63
N GLU A 167 -18.37 -11.52 2.12
CA GLU A 167 -17.40 -11.17 1.08
C GLU A 167 -15.95 -11.32 1.60
N LEU A 168 -15.70 -10.93 2.85
CA LEU A 168 -14.37 -11.07 3.45
C LEU A 168 -13.96 -12.55 3.57
N GLU A 169 -14.87 -13.43 4.04
CA GLU A 169 -14.56 -14.87 4.14
C GLU A 169 -14.26 -15.46 2.75
N ALA A 170 -15.03 -15.10 1.73
CA ALA A 170 -14.77 -15.55 0.35
C ALA A 170 -13.43 -15.01 -0.18
N GLU A 171 -13.09 -13.76 0.15
CA GLU A 171 -11.87 -13.13 -0.34
C GLU A 171 -10.61 -13.66 0.33
N LYS A 172 -10.69 -14.12 1.58
CA LYS A 172 -9.58 -14.84 2.23
C LYS A 172 -9.08 -16.02 1.40
N ASP A 173 -10.00 -16.81 0.85
CA ASP A 173 -9.62 -17.95 0.01
C ASP A 173 -8.96 -17.51 -1.30
N VAL A 174 -9.39 -16.38 -1.88
CA VAL A 174 -8.76 -15.78 -3.07
C VAL A 174 -7.33 -15.36 -2.75
N VAL A 175 -7.12 -14.60 -1.67
CA VAL A 175 -5.78 -14.15 -1.23
C VAL A 175 -4.88 -15.31 -0.89
N ILE A 176 -5.39 -16.37 -0.24
CA ILE A 176 -4.62 -17.57 0.07
C ILE A 176 -4.25 -18.33 -1.21
N ALA A 177 -5.12 -18.39 -2.20
CA ALA A 177 -4.81 -18.98 -3.50
C ALA A 177 -3.74 -18.17 -4.25
N GLU A 178 -3.76 -16.84 -4.13
CA GLU A 178 -2.72 -15.97 -4.67
C GLU A 178 -1.37 -16.19 -3.96
N LEU A 179 -1.36 -16.29 -2.63
CA LEU A 179 -0.18 -16.60 -1.85
C LEU A 179 0.46 -17.93 -2.32
N LYS A 180 -0.33 -18.98 -2.48
CA LYS A 180 0.14 -20.29 -2.95
C LYS A 180 0.70 -20.21 -4.37
N ARG A 181 0.06 -19.50 -5.28
CA ARG A 181 0.61 -19.24 -6.63
C ARG A 181 1.96 -18.53 -6.60
N GLY A 182 2.14 -17.60 -5.64
CA GLY A 182 3.43 -16.94 -5.42
C GLY A 182 4.51 -17.88 -4.89
N GLU A 183 4.13 -18.91 -4.13
CA GLU A 183 5.05 -19.95 -3.62
C GLU A 183 5.46 -20.95 -4.70
N ASP A 184 4.58 -21.23 -5.64
CA ASP A 184 4.84 -22.13 -6.78
C ASP A 184 5.75 -21.49 -7.83
N ASP A 185 5.89 -20.15 -7.85
CA ASP A 185 6.82 -19.43 -8.72
C ASP A 185 8.22 -19.39 -8.11
N PRO A 186 9.23 -20.04 -8.72
CA PRO A 186 10.58 -20.08 -8.16
C PRO A 186 11.23 -18.70 -8.01
N GLY A 187 10.96 -17.78 -8.94
CA GLY A 187 11.51 -16.41 -8.91
C GLY A 187 10.93 -15.60 -7.76
N ARG A 188 9.60 -15.62 -7.60
CA ARG A 188 8.91 -14.94 -6.48
C ARG A 188 9.31 -15.54 -5.14
N ARG A 189 9.43 -16.86 -5.07
CA ARG A 189 9.87 -17.56 -3.86
C ARG A 189 11.30 -17.17 -3.48
N LEU A 190 12.24 -17.16 -4.43
CA LEU A 190 13.61 -16.73 -4.20
C LEU A 190 13.67 -15.28 -3.72
N PHE A 191 12.94 -14.38 -4.38
CA PHE A 191 12.87 -12.97 -3.98
C PHE A 191 12.38 -12.83 -2.54
N ARG A 192 11.27 -13.51 -2.17
CA ARG A 192 10.71 -13.51 -0.82
C ARG A 192 11.69 -14.02 0.22
N MET A 193 12.36 -15.16 -0.05
CA MET A 193 13.37 -15.72 0.87
C MET A 193 14.53 -14.75 1.08
N THR A 194 15.01 -14.12 0.00
CA THR A 194 16.09 -13.13 0.07
C THR A 194 15.65 -11.91 0.88
N GLN A 195 14.43 -11.42 0.66
CA GLN A 195 13.86 -10.31 1.42
C GLN A 195 13.74 -10.63 2.92
N GLN A 196 13.20 -11.80 3.27
CA GLN A 196 13.06 -12.24 4.66
C GLN A 196 14.42 -12.34 5.36
N ASP A 197 15.43 -12.83 4.69
CA ASP A 197 16.77 -12.96 5.28
C ASP A 197 17.49 -11.61 5.35
N ALA A 198 17.43 -10.79 4.31
CA ALA A 198 18.12 -9.50 4.25
C ALA A 198 17.50 -8.44 5.18
N LEU A 199 16.19 -8.50 5.40
CA LEU A 199 15.42 -7.50 6.18
C LEU A 199 14.91 -8.05 7.52
N ARG A 200 15.51 -9.15 7.97
CA ARG A 200 15.14 -9.83 9.22
C ARG A 200 15.12 -8.87 10.41
N GLY A 201 14.08 -8.93 11.23
CA GLY A 201 13.88 -8.08 12.39
C GLY A 201 13.33 -6.68 12.05
N THR A 202 13.01 -6.42 10.80
CA THR A 202 12.32 -5.19 10.38
C THR A 202 10.89 -5.50 9.91
N PRO A 203 10.00 -4.50 9.84
CA PRO A 203 8.66 -4.71 9.27
C PRO A 203 8.68 -5.23 7.81
N TYR A 204 9.75 -4.95 7.07
CA TYR A 204 9.92 -5.35 5.66
C TYR A 204 10.27 -6.83 5.47
N GLU A 205 10.56 -7.58 6.52
CA GLU A 205 10.76 -9.04 6.41
C GLU A 205 9.46 -9.77 6.06
N ARG A 206 8.30 -9.19 6.45
CA ARG A 206 6.99 -9.79 6.20
C ARG A 206 6.54 -9.56 4.76
N PRO A 207 5.97 -10.57 4.09
CA PRO A 207 5.41 -10.37 2.75
C PRO A 207 4.17 -9.47 2.80
N ILE A 208 3.99 -8.63 1.78
CA ILE A 208 2.83 -7.72 1.67
C ILE A 208 1.50 -8.48 1.74
N ILE A 209 1.44 -9.67 1.12
CA ILE A 209 0.25 -10.51 1.12
C ILE A 209 -0.03 -11.16 2.50
N GLY A 210 0.92 -11.08 3.44
CA GLY A 210 0.82 -11.73 4.75
C GLY A 210 1.12 -13.22 4.71
N PHE A 211 0.59 -13.92 5.71
CA PHE A 211 0.71 -15.37 5.88
C PHE A 211 -0.68 -16.00 5.91
N GLU A 212 -0.82 -17.28 5.53
CA GLU A 212 -2.13 -17.94 5.55
C GLU A 212 -2.80 -17.84 6.93
N SER A 213 -2.02 -18.01 8.02
CA SER A 213 -2.55 -17.94 9.40
C SER A 213 -3.06 -16.54 9.77
N THR A 214 -2.35 -15.48 9.38
CA THR A 214 -2.76 -14.10 9.66
C THR A 214 -3.94 -13.68 8.80
N VAL A 215 -3.94 -14.01 7.50
CA VAL A 215 -5.05 -13.74 6.58
C VAL A 215 -6.35 -14.41 7.06
N ARG A 216 -6.30 -15.68 7.50
CA ARG A 216 -7.49 -16.36 8.06
C ARG A 216 -8.00 -15.72 9.36
N ALA A 217 -7.12 -15.08 10.14
CA ALA A 217 -7.46 -14.43 11.40
C ALA A 217 -7.98 -13.00 11.24
N LEU A 218 -8.02 -12.45 10.02
CA LEU A 218 -8.59 -11.12 9.76
C LEU A 218 -10.10 -11.13 9.98
N SER A 219 -10.62 -10.01 10.45
CA SER A 219 -12.07 -9.76 10.58
C SER A 219 -12.40 -8.35 10.09
N ALA A 220 -13.67 -8.10 9.80
CA ALA A 220 -14.13 -6.77 9.38
C ALA A 220 -13.80 -5.70 10.42
N GLU A 221 -13.89 -6.04 11.73
CA GLU A 221 -13.57 -5.15 12.83
C GLU A 221 -12.07 -4.80 12.85
N LYS A 222 -11.18 -5.77 12.62
CA LYS A 222 -9.73 -5.52 12.52
C LYS A 222 -9.41 -4.60 11.35
N ILE A 223 -10.03 -4.84 10.17
CA ILE A 223 -9.84 -4.00 8.99
C ILE A 223 -10.37 -2.59 9.26
N ARG A 224 -11.52 -2.46 9.93
CA ARG A 224 -12.06 -1.15 10.32
C ARG A 224 -11.11 -0.43 11.26
N ALA A 225 -10.60 -1.09 12.29
CA ALA A 225 -9.63 -0.52 13.22
C ALA A 225 -8.31 -0.11 12.52
N TYR A 226 -7.89 -0.87 11.50
CA TYR A 226 -6.74 -0.53 10.67
C TYR A 226 -6.99 0.76 9.87
N ILE A 227 -8.17 0.89 9.22
CA ILE A 227 -8.59 2.10 8.52
C ILE A 227 -8.62 3.29 9.48
N ASP A 228 -9.28 3.16 10.63
CA ASP A 228 -9.41 4.23 11.62
C ASP A 228 -8.05 4.70 12.15
N ARG A 229 -7.06 3.80 12.23
CA ARG A 229 -5.71 4.11 12.69
C ARG A 229 -4.87 4.82 11.64
N LEU A 230 -4.92 4.41 10.38
CA LEU A 230 -3.93 4.81 9.36
C LEU A 230 -4.50 5.65 8.22
N TYR A 231 -5.79 5.53 7.91
CA TYR A 231 -6.42 6.23 6.79
C TYR A 231 -6.87 7.63 7.20
N GLN A 232 -5.90 8.41 7.66
CA GLN A 232 -6.14 9.77 8.12
C GLN A 232 -5.72 10.78 7.02
N PRO A 233 -6.49 11.87 6.78
CA PRO A 233 -6.20 12.84 5.71
C PRO A 233 -4.74 13.37 5.74
N GLN A 234 -4.18 13.59 6.94
CA GLN A 234 -2.79 14.06 7.09
C GLN A 234 -1.73 13.04 6.66
N SER A 235 -2.11 11.77 6.52
CA SER A 235 -1.25 10.68 6.02
C SER A 235 -1.53 10.37 4.53
N MET A 236 -2.19 11.29 3.82
CA MET A 236 -2.60 11.06 2.43
C MET A 236 -2.11 12.13 1.49
N LEU A 237 -1.86 11.71 0.25
CA LEU A 237 -1.54 12.57 -0.88
C LEU A 237 -2.50 12.26 -2.03
N LEU A 238 -3.28 13.26 -2.44
CA LEU A 238 -4.09 13.20 -3.65
C LEU A 238 -3.34 13.89 -4.80
N VAL A 239 -3.06 13.16 -5.86
CA VAL A 239 -2.49 13.68 -7.10
C VAL A 239 -3.55 13.70 -8.18
N LEU A 240 -3.73 14.84 -8.83
CA LEU A 240 -4.59 15.06 -9.98
C LEU A 240 -3.71 15.51 -11.14
N CYS A 241 -3.66 14.75 -12.21
CA CYS A 241 -2.88 15.08 -13.40
C CYS A 241 -3.76 15.02 -14.66
N GLY A 242 -3.75 16.07 -15.45
CA GLY A 242 -4.52 16.12 -16.70
C GLY A 242 -5.33 17.39 -16.89
N ASP A 243 -6.41 17.27 -17.67
CA ASP A 243 -7.30 18.41 -18.00
C ASP A 243 -8.34 18.64 -16.87
N VAL A 244 -7.84 19.18 -15.76
CA VAL A 244 -8.61 19.58 -14.56
C VAL A 244 -8.79 21.09 -14.49
#